data_59fdcf777036839ca7271621210cfb8e
#
_entry.id   59fdcf777036839ca7271621210cfb8e
#
_cell.length_a   1.000
_cell.length_b   1.000
_cell.length_c   1.000
_cell.angle_alpha   90.00
_cell.angle_beta   90.00
_cell.angle_gamma   90.00
#
_symmetry.space_group_name_H-M   'P 1'
#
loop_
_entity.id
_entity.type
_entity.pdbx_description
1 polymer ?
#
loop_
_entity_poly.entity_id
_entity_poly.type
_entity_poly.pdbx_seq_one_letter_code
_entity_poly.pdbx_strand_id
1 'polypeptide(L)'
;AYHRRQRQMCIRDSDKFDNENFKFGTAKFISIEDIKIWTQRLSYVGELGYELYVEAKDAKKIYELIIEKGKDHNLSNCGMHAMDIMRMESGFLHWGHDISPEENQYQAGLSFTISNKKNVDFIGKSALEKIDKEKIKTRFAMFTLKDSKPGEPLLLHDEPIYLEDKIIGRSTSVSYTHLTLPTMIR
;
A
#
# COMPACT_ATOMS: atom_id res chain seq x y z
N ALA A 1 -14.60 -7.72 -18.80
CA ALA A 1 -14.41 -6.49 -18.06
C ALA A 1 -15.11 -6.61 -16.71
N TYR A 2 -14.33 -6.88 -15.66
CA TYR A 2 -14.86 -6.83 -14.31
C TYR A 2 -15.16 -5.36 -13.99
N HIS A 3 -16.43 -5.02 -13.92
CA HIS A 3 -16.85 -3.74 -13.36
C HIS A 3 -16.47 -3.72 -11.88
N ARG A 4 -15.37 -3.05 -11.52
CA ARG A 4 -15.08 -2.66 -10.15
C ARG A 4 -16.20 -1.72 -9.70
N ARG A 5 -17.25 -2.26 -9.12
CA ARG A 5 -18.23 -1.44 -8.41
C ARG A 5 -17.50 -0.89 -7.19
N GLN A 6 -17.22 0.40 -7.22
CA GLN A 6 -16.79 1.13 -6.04
C GLN A 6 -17.85 0.89 -4.96
N ARG A 7 -17.50 0.12 -3.95
CA ARG A 7 -18.38 -0.05 -2.78
C ARG A 7 -18.33 1.26 -2.02
N GLN A 8 -19.31 2.10 -2.25
CA GLN A 8 -19.48 3.32 -1.48
C GLN A 8 -19.84 2.92 -0.06
N MET A 9 -19.08 3.41 0.89
CA MET A 9 -19.43 3.32 2.29
C MET A 9 -20.72 4.14 2.48
N CYS A 10 -21.81 3.48 2.87
CA CYS A 10 -23.10 4.13 3.09
C CYS A 10 -23.07 4.93 4.38
N ILE A 11 -22.47 6.09 4.31
CA ILE A 11 -22.71 7.18 5.23
C ILE A 11 -23.82 8.02 4.60
N ARG A 12 -24.77 8.50 5.38
CA ARG A 12 -25.95 9.26 4.93
C ARG A 12 -25.66 10.49 4.06
N ASP A 13 -24.39 10.85 3.92
CA ASP A 13 -23.88 11.94 3.08
C ASP A 13 -23.00 11.35 1.95
N SER A 14 -23.55 10.47 1.11
CA SER A 14 -22.83 9.85 -0.03
C SER A 14 -22.10 10.87 -0.90
N ASP A 15 -22.68 12.05 -1.06
CA ASP A 15 -22.13 13.15 -1.86
C ASP A 15 -20.80 13.70 -1.32
N LYS A 16 -20.47 13.42 -0.05
CA LYS A 16 -19.20 13.85 0.55
C LYS A 16 -18.01 12.92 0.24
N PHE A 17 -18.29 11.70 -0.21
CA PHE A 17 -17.29 10.65 -0.47
C PHE A 17 -17.15 10.27 -1.95
N ASP A 18 -17.86 10.97 -2.84
CA ASP A 18 -17.71 10.78 -4.28
C ASP A 18 -16.36 11.31 -4.81
N ASN A 19 -16.05 10.97 -6.06
CA ASN A 19 -14.79 11.36 -6.69
C ASN A 19 -14.65 12.87 -6.96
N GLU A 20 -15.74 13.59 -7.08
CA GLU A 20 -15.75 15.01 -7.37
C GLU A 20 -15.51 15.82 -6.10
N ASN A 21 -16.18 15.45 -5.02
CA ASN A 21 -16.16 16.16 -3.75
C ASN A 21 -15.00 15.73 -2.83
N PHE A 22 -14.48 14.51 -3.01
CA PHE A 22 -13.34 14.01 -2.24
C PHE A 22 -12.31 13.32 -3.14
N LYS A 23 -11.41 14.10 -3.71
CA LYS A 23 -10.41 13.62 -4.66
C LYS A 23 -9.34 12.77 -3.97
N PHE A 24 -8.80 11.78 -4.70
CA PHE A 24 -7.68 10.97 -4.22
C PHE A 24 -6.49 11.86 -3.81
N GLY A 25 -5.83 11.48 -2.72
CA GLY A 25 -4.69 12.23 -2.16
C GLY A 25 -5.07 13.52 -1.44
N THR A 26 -6.36 13.74 -1.17
CA THR A 26 -6.82 14.89 -0.38
C THR A 26 -7.29 14.47 1.01
N ALA A 27 -7.38 15.43 1.90
CA ALA A 27 -7.85 15.23 3.26
C ALA A 27 -8.80 16.36 3.67
N LYS A 28 -9.81 16.04 4.45
CA LYS A 28 -10.77 17.02 4.99
C LYS A 28 -11.43 16.51 6.26
N PHE A 29 -12.01 17.43 7.01
CA PHE A 29 -12.93 17.05 8.06
C PHE A 29 -14.30 16.68 7.48
N ILE A 30 -14.83 15.57 7.95
CA ILE A 30 -16.22 15.14 7.72
C ILE A 30 -16.92 15.00 9.06
N SER A 31 -18.25 15.01 9.04
CA SER A 31 -19.05 14.69 10.21
C SER A 31 -19.80 13.39 9.98
N ILE A 32 -19.61 12.45 10.89
CA ILE A 32 -20.42 11.22 10.98
C ILE A 32 -21.31 11.41 12.19
N GLU A 33 -22.62 11.56 11.97
CA GLU A 33 -23.55 12.09 12.94
C GLU A 33 -23.09 13.47 13.45
N ASP A 34 -22.82 13.57 14.76
CA ASP A 34 -22.35 14.78 15.45
C ASP A 34 -20.82 14.80 15.67
N ILE A 35 -20.12 13.75 15.27
CA ILE A 35 -18.70 13.59 15.49
C ILE A 35 -17.90 14.06 14.28
N LYS A 36 -17.02 15.04 14.49
CA LYS A 36 -16.13 15.57 13.47
C LYS A 36 -14.86 14.73 13.39
N ILE A 37 -14.57 14.21 12.21
CA ILE A 37 -13.49 13.25 11.94
C ILE A 37 -12.57 13.80 10.86
N TRP A 38 -11.26 13.77 11.09
CA TRP A 38 -10.27 14.01 10.05
C TRP A 38 -10.19 12.78 9.16
N THR A 39 -10.42 12.96 7.88
CA THR A 39 -10.47 11.86 6.91
C THR A 39 -9.54 12.13 5.76
N GLN A 40 -8.73 11.15 5.41
CA GLN A 40 -7.85 11.19 4.24
C GLN A 40 -8.32 10.16 3.21
N ARG A 41 -8.36 10.56 1.94
CA ARG A 41 -8.65 9.63 0.84
C ARG A 41 -7.35 9.04 0.35
N LEU A 42 -6.87 8.06 1.08
CA LEU A 42 -5.68 7.26 0.80
C LEU A 42 -6.01 5.78 0.92
N SER A 43 -5.20 4.96 0.31
CA SER A 43 -5.28 3.52 0.44
C SER A 43 -3.90 2.91 0.31
N TYR A 44 -3.56 2.07 1.26
CA TYR A 44 -2.31 1.28 1.22
C TYR A 44 -2.48 -0.06 0.50
N VAL A 45 -3.69 -0.36 0.03
CA VAL A 45 -4.01 -1.65 -0.62
C VAL A 45 -4.35 -1.52 -2.11
N GLY A 46 -4.19 -0.33 -2.69
CA GLY A 46 -4.45 -0.09 -4.12
C GLY A 46 -5.91 -0.07 -4.52
N GLU A 47 -6.82 -0.12 -3.57
CA GLU A 47 -8.27 -0.03 -3.77
C GLU A 47 -8.80 1.32 -3.27
N LEU A 48 -10.08 1.62 -3.54
CA LEU A 48 -10.74 2.79 -2.96
C LEU A 48 -10.73 2.67 -1.43
N GLY A 49 -10.12 3.63 -0.77
CA GLY A 49 -9.98 3.62 0.67
C GLY A 49 -10.02 5.00 1.30
N TYR A 50 -10.31 5.01 2.57
CA TYR A 50 -10.29 6.18 3.43
C TYR A 50 -9.64 5.83 4.76
N GLU A 51 -8.82 6.73 5.26
CA GLU A 51 -8.28 6.66 6.61
C GLU A 51 -9.06 7.64 7.50
N LEU A 52 -9.60 7.13 8.60
CA LEU A 52 -10.40 7.88 9.55
C LEU A 52 -9.61 8.11 10.84
N TYR A 53 -9.33 9.37 11.15
CA TYR A 53 -8.62 9.75 12.38
C TYR A 53 -9.63 10.26 13.38
N VAL A 54 -9.93 9.42 14.36
CA VAL A 54 -10.99 9.61 15.35
C VAL A 54 -10.36 9.81 16.73
N GLU A 55 -10.89 10.74 17.52
CA GLU A 55 -10.47 10.87 18.92
C GLU A 55 -10.80 9.60 19.71
N ALA A 56 -9.91 9.21 20.64
CA ALA A 56 -10.04 7.96 21.38
C ALA A 56 -11.40 7.80 22.08
N LYS A 57 -11.98 8.89 22.59
CA LYS A 57 -13.29 8.88 23.25
C LYS A 57 -14.44 8.48 22.33
N ASP A 58 -14.32 8.76 21.04
CA ASP A 58 -15.36 8.55 20.01
C ASP A 58 -15.10 7.31 19.15
N ALA A 59 -13.89 6.72 19.25
CA ALA A 59 -13.45 5.64 18.38
C ALA A 59 -14.40 4.42 18.41
N LYS A 60 -14.84 4.02 19.62
CA LYS A 60 -15.78 2.90 19.77
C LYS A 60 -17.10 3.18 19.08
N LYS A 61 -17.70 4.36 19.31
CA LYS A 61 -18.98 4.76 18.71
C LYS A 61 -18.91 4.76 17.19
N ILE A 62 -17.85 5.34 16.62
CA ILE A 62 -17.66 5.40 15.17
C ILE A 62 -17.47 4.01 14.58
N TYR A 63 -16.64 3.17 15.22
CA TYR A 63 -16.43 1.80 14.76
C TYR A 63 -17.74 0.99 14.74
N GLU A 64 -18.50 1.01 15.85
CA GLU A 64 -19.77 0.29 15.96
C GLU A 64 -20.79 0.78 14.92
N LEU A 65 -20.87 2.08 14.68
CA LEU A 65 -21.73 2.66 13.66
C LEU A 65 -21.35 2.18 12.25
N ILE A 66 -20.05 2.17 11.92
CA ILE A 66 -19.56 1.70 10.62
C ILE A 66 -19.89 0.22 10.44
N ILE A 67 -19.64 -0.61 11.45
CA ILE A 67 -19.96 -2.04 11.38
C ILE A 67 -21.46 -2.26 11.22
N GLU A 68 -22.28 -1.54 11.98
CA GLU A 68 -23.75 -1.66 11.88
C GLU A 68 -24.25 -1.31 10.46
N LYS A 69 -23.86 -0.14 9.96
CA LYS A 69 -24.27 0.32 8.61
C LYS A 69 -23.66 -0.50 7.48
N GLY A 70 -22.50 -1.11 7.75
CA GLY A 70 -21.81 -1.95 6.77
C GLY A 70 -22.43 -3.34 6.60
N LYS A 71 -23.30 -3.80 7.49
CA LYS A 71 -23.93 -5.14 7.39
C LYS A 71 -24.64 -5.37 6.06
N ASP A 72 -25.40 -4.39 5.60
CA ASP A 72 -26.14 -4.47 4.34
C ASP A 72 -25.24 -4.40 3.09
N HIS A 73 -23.95 -4.15 3.30
CA HIS A 73 -22.93 -4.01 2.26
C HIS A 73 -21.85 -5.09 2.34
N ASN A 74 -22.07 -6.15 3.12
CA ASN A 74 -21.10 -7.21 3.35
C ASN A 74 -19.74 -6.70 3.87
N LEU A 75 -19.76 -5.69 4.74
CA LEU A 75 -18.55 -5.19 5.39
C LEU A 75 -17.97 -6.29 6.29
N SER A 76 -16.67 -6.51 6.19
CA SER A 76 -15.92 -7.44 7.02
C SER A 76 -14.68 -6.79 7.58
N ASN A 77 -14.32 -7.12 8.81
CA ASN A 77 -13.03 -6.75 9.37
C ASN A 77 -11.93 -7.56 8.71
N CYS A 78 -10.86 -6.88 8.33
CA CYS A 78 -9.66 -7.50 7.76
C CYS A 78 -8.46 -7.21 8.68
N GLY A 79 -7.62 -8.23 8.87
CA GLY A 79 -6.39 -8.09 9.67
C GLY A 79 -5.20 -7.62 8.84
N MET A 80 -4.05 -7.44 9.52
CA MET A 80 -2.79 -6.98 8.92
C MET A 80 -2.32 -7.86 7.76
N HIS A 81 -2.47 -9.18 7.86
CA HIS A 81 -2.05 -10.08 6.78
C HIS A 81 -2.82 -9.86 5.48
N ALA A 82 -4.12 -9.58 5.57
CA ALA A 82 -4.91 -9.24 4.37
C ALA A 82 -4.43 -7.92 3.76
N MET A 83 -4.12 -6.93 4.58
CA MET A 83 -3.57 -5.66 4.13
C MET A 83 -2.20 -5.86 3.46
N ASP A 84 -1.30 -6.65 4.06
CA ASP A 84 0.01 -6.94 3.50
C ASP A 84 -0.06 -7.65 2.14
N ILE A 85 -0.96 -8.59 1.99
CA ILE A 85 -1.20 -9.27 0.71
C ILE A 85 -1.67 -8.26 -0.34
N MET A 86 -2.70 -7.49 -0.04
CA MET A 86 -3.30 -6.54 -0.99
C MET A 86 -2.33 -5.43 -1.40
N ARG A 87 -1.53 -4.90 -0.46
CA ARG A 87 -0.54 -3.88 -0.78
C ARG A 87 0.57 -4.42 -1.69
N MET A 88 1.01 -5.69 -1.46
CA MET A 88 1.99 -6.34 -2.32
C MET A 88 1.45 -6.57 -3.74
N GLU A 89 0.21 -7.04 -3.89
CA GLU A 89 -0.45 -7.15 -5.19
C GLU A 89 -0.46 -5.83 -5.96
N SER A 90 -0.56 -4.73 -5.23
CA SER A 90 -0.55 -3.36 -5.79
C SER A 90 0.86 -2.78 -5.96
N GLY A 91 1.90 -3.51 -5.59
CA GLY A 91 3.28 -3.05 -5.67
C GLY A 91 3.66 -1.99 -4.63
N PHE A 92 2.91 -1.87 -3.54
CA PHE A 92 3.21 -0.91 -2.48
C PHE A 92 4.23 -1.46 -1.51
N LEU A 93 5.27 -0.68 -1.27
CA LEU A 93 6.41 -1.03 -0.44
C LEU A 93 6.13 -0.78 1.05
N HIS A 94 6.67 -1.64 1.88
CA HIS A 94 6.62 -1.49 3.33
C HIS A 94 7.95 -0.91 3.83
N TRP A 95 7.89 0.30 4.39
CA TRP A 95 9.05 0.93 4.97
C TRP A 95 9.57 0.15 6.18
N GLY A 96 10.87 -0.11 6.21
CA GLY A 96 11.52 -0.90 7.25
C GLY A 96 11.53 -2.41 6.96
N HIS A 97 10.76 -2.88 5.98
CA HIS A 97 10.78 -4.27 5.53
C HIS A 97 11.29 -4.41 4.10
N ASP A 98 10.61 -3.75 3.15
CA ASP A 98 10.98 -3.82 1.74
C ASP A 98 12.09 -2.84 1.41
N ILE A 99 12.00 -1.64 1.94
CA ILE A 99 12.95 -0.54 1.73
C ILE A 99 13.34 0.11 3.06
N SER A 100 14.52 0.67 3.08
CA SER A 100 15.13 1.32 4.24
C SER A 100 15.87 2.61 3.80
N PRO A 101 16.52 3.35 4.71
CA PRO A 101 17.39 4.47 4.32
C PRO A 101 18.57 4.09 3.42
N GLU A 102 18.87 2.81 3.27
CA GLU A 102 19.98 2.32 2.43
C GLU A 102 19.65 2.35 0.94
N GLU A 103 18.34 2.28 0.59
CA GLU A 103 17.89 2.34 -0.80
C GLU A 103 17.56 3.77 -1.21
N ASN A 104 18.07 4.15 -2.37
CA ASN A 104 17.60 5.37 -3.02
C ASN A 104 16.35 5.10 -3.88
N GLN A 105 15.69 6.16 -4.31
CA GLN A 105 14.43 6.07 -5.07
C GLN A 105 14.57 5.32 -6.41
N TYR A 106 15.74 5.31 -7.01
CA TYR A 106 15.99 4.57 -8.26
C TYR A 106 16.07 3.06 -8.00
N GLN A 107 16.71 2.66 -6.90
CA GLN A 107 16.77 1.26 -6.48
C GLN A 107 15.39 0.74 -6.07
N ALA A 108 14.62 1.55 -5.35
CA ALA A 108 13.29 1.22 -4.88
C ALA A 108 12.21 1.23 -5.99
N GLY A 109 12.54 1.65 -7.22
CA GLY A 109 11.54 1.79 -8.29
C GLY A 109 10.61 2.99 -8.13
N LEU A 110 10.95 3.94 -7.25
CA LEU A 110 10.14 5.12 -6.90
C LEU A 110 10.59 6.39 -7.62
N SER A 111 11.32 6.28 -8.71
CA SER A 111 11.85 7.43 -9.46
C SER A 111 10.77 8.38 -9.97
N PHE A 112 9.55 7.90 -10.18
CA PHE A 112 8.40 8.70 -10.58
C PHE A 112 7.98 9.74 -9.52
N THR A 113 8.37 9.56 -8.26
CA THR A 113 8.10 10.51 -7.18
C THR A 113 8.99 11.74 -7.24
N ILE A 114 10.08 11.68 -8.02
CA ILE A 114 11.04 12.77 -8.17
C ILE A 114 10.61 13.65 -9.33
N SER A 115 10.20 14.88 -9.07
CA SER A 115 9.83 15.82 -10.12
C SER A 115 11.03 16.61 -10.63
N ASN A 116 11.60 16.18 -11.75
CA ASN A 116 12.66 16.93 -12.44
C ASN A 116 12.14 18.18 -13.19
N LYS A 117 10.80 18.31 -13.32
CA LYS A 117 10.17 19.43 -14.07
C LYS A 117 9.93 20.67 -13.21
N LYS A 118 9.94 20.51 -11.88
CA LYS A 118 9.74 21.62 -10.96
C LYS A 118 11.10 22.23 -10.61
N ASN A 119 11.27 23.52 -10.87
CA ASN A 119 12.44 24.28 -10.43
C ASN A 119 12.31 24.65 -8.95
N VAL A 120 12.10 23.62 -8.11
CA VAL A 120 11.97 23.75 -6.66
C VAL A 120 13.09 22.95 -6.03
N ASP A 121 13.75 23.52 -5.07
CA ASP A 121 14.74 22.82 -4.27
C ASP A 121 14.08 21.99 -3.18
N PHE A 122 14.70 20.87 -2.80
CA PHE A 122 14.25 19.98 -1.75
C PHE A 122 15.43 19.28 -1.09
N ILE A 123 15.24 18.85 0.16
CA ILE A 123 16.27 18.13 0.91
C ILE A 123 16.64 16.83 0.17
N GLY A 124 17.94 16.66 -0.10
CA GLY A 124 18.47 15.50 -0.80
C GLY A 124 18.57 15.63 -2.33
N LYS A 125 18.09 16.72 -2.94
CA LYS A 125 18.19 16.93 -4.40
C LYS A 125 19.61 16.78 -4.92
N SER A 126 20.56 17.49 -4.30
CA SER A 126 21.98 17.42 -4.69
C SER A 126 22.61 16.04 -4.51
N ALA A 127 22.13 15.24 -3.58
CA ALA A 127 22.56 13.86 -3.40
C ALA A 127 22.00 12.97 -4.53
N LEU A 128 20.74 13.13 -4.88
CA LEU A 128 20.11 12.40 -5.99
C LEU A 128 20.75 12.71 -7.34
N GLU A 129 21.12 13.97 -7.58
CA GLU A 129 21.79 14.40 -8.83
C GLU A 129 23.18 13.78 -9.01
N LYS A 130 23.84 13.40 -7.91
CA LYS A 130 25.13 12.71 -7.93
C LYS A 130 25.04 11.21 -8.21
N ILE A 131 23.84 10.63 -8.14
CA ILE A 131 23.65 9.20 -8.37
C ILE A 131 23.80 8.90 -9.88
N ASP A 132 24.80 8.12 -10.20
CA ASP A 132 24.98 7.55 -11.53
C ASP A 132 24.00 6.37 -11.71
N LYS A 133 22.94 6.62 -12.45
CA LYS A 133 21.85 5.63 -12.65
C LYS A 133 22.31 4.38 -13.41
N GLU A 134 23.34 4.49 -14.23
CA GLU A 134 23.88 3.37 -15.01
C GLU A 134 24.72 2.42 -14.14
N LYS A 135 25.21 2.92 -13.03
CA LYS A 135 25.95 2.11 -12.04
C LYS A 135 25.10 1.44 -10.98
N ILE A 136 23.79 1.63 -11.02
CA ILE A 136 22.90 0.96 -10.07
C ILE A 136 22.84 -0.53 -10.39
N LYS A 137 23.37 -1.36 -9.49
CA LYS A 137 23.47 -2.81 -9.66
C LYS A 137 22.29 -3.57 -9.06
N THR A 138 21.62 -2.98 -8.08
CA THR A 138 20.51 -3.60 -7.35
C THR A 138 19.21 -2.86 -7.61
N ARG A 139 18.12 -3.59 -7.76
CA ARG A 139 16.78 -3.03 -7.92
C ARG A 139 15.78 -3.85 -7.16
N PHE A 140 14.79 -3.16 -6.63
CA PHE A 140 13.63 -3.79 -6.08
C PHE A 140 12.76 -4.35 -7.21
N ALA A 141 12.33 -5.59 -7.06
CA ALA A 141 11.49 -6.25 -8.06
C ALA A 141 10.44 -7.14 -7.40
N MET A 142 9.34 -7.33 -8.08
CA MET A 142 8.24 -8.18 -7.66
C MET A 142 8.21 -9.44 -8.52
N PHE A 143 8.09 -10.60 -7.89
CA PHE A 143 8.08 -11.90 -8.55
C PHE A 143 6.86 -12.71 -8.13
N THR A 144 6.41 -13.58 -9.00
CA THR A 144 5.46 -14.65 -8.70
C THR A 144 6.18 -15.98 -8.65
N LEU A 145 5.91 -16.77 -7.63
CA LEU A 145 6.43 -18.14 -7.56
C LEU A 145 5.75 -19.00 -8.60
N LYS A 146 6.56 -19.73 -9.37
CA LYS A 146 6.06 -20.72 -10.29
C LYS A 146 5.76 -22.01 -9.53
N ASP A 147 4.66 -22.65 -9.86
CA ASP A 147 4.30 -24.00 -9.36
C ASP A 147 4.10 -24.10 -7.83
N SER A 148 3.84 -23.00 -7.14
CA SER A 148 3.51 -23.00 -5.71
C SER A 148 2.14 -23.62 -5.45
N LYS A 149 2.04 -24.54 -4.47
CA LYS A 149 0.81 -25.23 -4.10
C LYS A 149 0.48 -25.06 -2.61
N PRO A 150 -0.81 -25.12 -2.26
CA PRO A 150 -1.21 -25.15 -0.85
C PRO A 150 -0.54 -26.30 -0.09
N GLY A 151 0.02 -26.00 1.09
CA GLY A 151 0.71 -26.99 1.92
C GLY A 151 2.21 -27.16 1.63
N GLU A 152 2.73 -26.51 0.60
CA GLU A 152 4.19 -26.43 0.38
C GLU A 152 4.82 -25.43 1.36
N PRO A 153 6.14 -25.56 1.62
CA PRO A 153 6.84 -24.58 2.46
C PRO A 153 6.65 -23.17 1.93
N LEU A 154 6.33 -22.25 2.83
CA LEU A 154 6.24 -20.84 2.52
C LEU A 154 7.64 -20.25 2.37
N LEU A 155 7.82 -19.40 1.38
CA LEU A 155 8.96 -18.51 1.32
C LEU A 155 8.88 -17.52 2.50
N LEU A 156 9.99 -17.31 3.19
CA LEU A 156 10.03 -16.41 4.33
C LEU A 156 10.79 -15.12 3.99
N HIS A 157 10.71 -14.15 4.88
CA HIS A 157 11.49 -12.92 4.82
C HIS A 157 12.98 -13.23 4.93
N ASP A 158 13.82 -12.49 4.21
CA ASP A 158 15.29 -12.63 4.17
C ASP A 158 15.83 -13.94 3.59
N GLU A 159 15.02 -14.72 2.90
CA GLU A 159 15.55 -15.88 2.20
C GLU A 159 16.39 -15.46 0.99
N PRO A 160 17.56 -16.09 0.79
CA PRO A 160 18.46 -15.77 -0.31
C PRO A 160 17.88 -16.23 -1.65
N ILE A 161 18.06 -15.40 -2.67
CA ILE A 161 17.66 -15.68 -4.03
C ILE A 161 18.89 -16.00 -4.84
N TYR A 162 18.85 -17.14 -5.51
CA TYR A 162 19.94 -17.65 -6.32
C TYR A 162 19.64 -17.49 -7.81
N LEU A 163 20.64 -17.08 -8.55
CA LEU A 163 20.72 -17.28 -9.99
C LEU A 163 21.91 -18.20 -10.25
N GLU A 164 21.62 -19.43 -10.72
CA GLU A 164 22.59 -20.51 -10.71
C GLU A 164 23.11 -20.72 -9.27
N ASP A 165 24.41 -20.71 -9.04
CA ASP A 165 25.04 -20.91 -7.73
C ASP A 165 25.37 -19.58 -7.00
N LYS A 166 24.89 -18.45 -7.49
CA LYS A 166 25.20 -17.12 -6.91
C LYS A 166 23.98 -16.51 -6.24
N ILE A 167 24.17 -16.02 -5.03
CA ILE A 167 23.16 -15.18 -4.37
C ILE A 167 23.13 -13.85 -5.10
N ILE A 168 21.95 -13.49 -5.63
CA ILE A 168 21.70 -12.24 -6.37
C ILE A 168 20.79 -11.27 -5.62
N GLY A 169 20.15 -11.71 -4.55
CA GLY A 169 19.25 -10.91 -3.76
C GLY A 169 18.65 -11.66 -2.61
N ARG A 170 17.67 -11.06 -1.97
CA ARG A 170 16.89 -11.67 -0.88
C ARG A 170 15.42 -11.30 -0.99
N SER A 171 14.56 -12.15 -0.46
CA SER A 171 13.13 -11.83 -0.29
C SER A 171 12.96 -10.78 0.80
N THR A 172 12.00 -9.88 0.65
CA THR A 172 11.63 -8.90 1.68
C THR A 172 10.23 -9.16 2.17
N SER A 173 9.22 -8.86 1.41
CA SER A 173 7.85 -9.20 1.75
C SER A 173 7.39 -10.41 0.96
N VAL A 174 6.74 -11.33 1.64
CA VAL A 174 6.23 -12.56 1.06
C VAL A 174 4.75 -12.70 1.37
N SER A 175 3.94 -12.95 0.34
CA SER A 175 2.54 -13.30 0.50
C SER A 175 2.38 -14.81 0.67
N TYR A 176 1.32 -15.22 1.36
CA TYR A 176 0.97 -16.63 1.46
C TYR A 176 0.77 -17.23 0.07
N THR A 177 1.59 -18.22 -0.26
CA THR A 177 1.73 -18.82 -1.60
C THR A 177 0.55 -19.68 -2.05
N HIS A 178 -0.57 -19.65 -1.35
CA HIS A 178 -1.79 -20.38 -1.72
C HIS A 178 -2.57 -19.76 -2.87
N LEU A 179 -2.26 -18.53 -3.20
CA LEU A 179 -2.70 -17.81 -4.38
C LEU A 179 -1.42 -17.41 -5.12
N THR A 180 -1.44 -17.33 -6.41
CA THR A 180 -0.32 -16.88 -7.24
C THR A 180 -0.02 -15.39 -6.98
N LEU A 181 0.48 -15.09 -5.80
CA LEU A 181 0.69 -13.71 -5.36
C LEU A 181 2.15 -13.32 -5.49
N PRO A 182 2.41 -12.03 -5.81
CA PRO A 182 3.76 -11.54 -6.00
C PRO A 182 4.55 -11.56 -4.69
N THR A 183 5.82 -11.90 -4.81
CA THR A 183 6.82 -11.79 -3.75
C THR A 183 7.75 -10.64 -4.10
N MET A 184 8.05 -9.78 -3.15
CA MET A 184 8.97 -8.68 -3.35
C MET A 184 10.40 -9.11 -3.03
N ILE A 185 11.34 -8.70 -3.90
CA ILE A 185 12.75 -9.11 -3.87
C ILE A 185 13.61 -7.85 -4.01
N ARG A 186 14.66 -7.84 -3.24
CA ARG A 186 15.67 -6.79 -3.23
C ARG A 186 17.03 -7.32 -3.72
#